data_6ff9b3530fa873ff5b38c5c8225a7ac2
#
_entry.id   6ff9b3530fa873ff5b38c5c8225a7ac2
#
_cell.length_a   1.000
_cell.length_b   1.000
_cell.length_c   1.000
_cell.angle_alpha   90.00
_cell.angle_beta   90.00
_cell.angle_gamma   90.00
#
_symmetry.space_group_name_H-M   'P 1'
#
loop_
_entity.id
_entity.type
_entity.pdbx_description
1 polymer ?
#
loop_
_entity_poly.entity_id
_entity_poly.type
_entity_poly.pdbx_seq_one_letter_code
_entity_poly.pdbx_strand_id
1 'polypeptide(L)'
;MCIRDSDKKDSTSVERKDTDFTSALVDDVVGMRIGIPRDYFGEGLDPQVKEAVLSAAEVLKSKGAIVEEFDLSLVEYAIPTYYTIAAAEASSNLERFDGVKYGFRAKDYDGLHSMYKKTRSEGFGPEVKRRIMLGSFVLSSGYYDAYYLKALRVKAMIKKAFDEAFAKYDVILGPVAPTTALKMGESLSDPIKMYLGDVYTVPVNLAGLPGISLPCGTDKDGMPIGVQMVGDAFDEKSIIRAAYAFEQTREYKRPAQVSERGL
;
A
#
# COMPACT_ATOMS: atom_id res chain seq x y z
N MET A 1 8.34 -7.50 -3.48
CA MET A 1 8.14 -8.94 -3.35
C MET A 1 7.86 -9.50 -4.74
N CYS A 2 8.58 -10.49 -5.19
CA CYS A 2 8.36 -11.07 -6.50
C CYS A 2 7.47 -12.30 -6.35
N ILE A 3 6.39 -12.31 -7.03
CA ILE A 3 5.33 -13.29 -6.84
C ILE A 3 5.33 -14.29 -7.97
N ARG A 4 5.42 -13.81 -9.21
CA ARG A 4 5.27 -14.63 -10.39
C ARG A 4 6.60 -15.23 -10.86
N ASP A 5 7.63 -14.43 -10.84
CA ASP A 5 8.98 -14.80 -11.24
C ASP A 5 10.01 -14.14 -10.33
N SER A 6 11.20 -14.70 -10.27
CA SER A 6 12.31 -14.14 -9.51
C SER A 6 13.37 -13.58 -10.46
N ASP A 7 14.00 -12.47 -10.07
CA ASP A 7 15.16 -11.93 -10.75
C ASP A 7 16.43 -12.23 -9.94
N LYS A 8 17.35 -13.00 -10.50
CA LYS A 8 18.64 -13.34 -9.87
C LYS A 8 19.55 -12.12 -9.61
N LYS A 9 19.26 -10.98 -10.26
CA LYS A 9 19.97 -9.71 -10.06
C LYS A 9 19.38 -8.87 -8.95
N ASP A 10 18.17 -9.20 -8.48
CA ASP A 10 17.50 -8.55 -7.37
C ASP A 10 17.63 -9.40 -6.10
N SER A 11 18.43 -8.91 -5.13
CA SER A 11 18.67 -9.60 -3.88
C SER A 11 17.43 -9.68 -2.96
N THR A 12 16.37 -8.93 -3.26
CA THR A 12 15.10 -8.96 -2.53
C THR A 12 14.09 -9.93 -3.14
N SER A 13 14.38 -10.46 -4.34
CA SER A 13 13.54 -11.43 -5.03
C SER A 13 13.62 -12.80 -4.36
N VAL A 14 12.45 -13.43 -4.15
CA VAL A 14 12.34 -14.77 -3.56
C VAL A 14 11.84 -15.75 -4.59
N GLU A 15 12.60 -16.82 -4.81
CA GLU A 15 12.22 -17.89 -5.73
C GLU A 15 11.12 -18.77 -5.10
N ARG A 16 9.98 -18.90 -5.80
CA ARG A 16 8.86 -19.76 -5.42
C ARG A 16 8.57 -20.75 -6.53
N LYS A 17 8.28 -22.00 -6.16
CA LYS A 17 7.98 -23.07 -7.11
C LYS A 17 6.52 -23.04 -7.59
N ASP A 18 5.60 -22.67 -6.71
CA ASP A 18 4.17 -22.60 -7.01
C ASP A 18 3.79 -21.18 -7.43
N THR A 19 3.81 -20.95 -8.74
CA THR A 19 3.49 -19.67 -9.38
C THR A 19 2.26 -19.75 -10.30
N ASP A 20 1.54 -20.87 -10.30
CA ASP A 20 0.26 -20.98 -11.02
C ASP A 20 -0.88 -20.41 -10.19
N PHE A 21 -1.14 -19.13 -10.39
CA PHE A 21 -2.25 -18.42 -9.75
C PHE A 21 -3.60 -18.65 -10.45
N THR A 22 -3.61 -19.22 -11.66
CA THR A 22 -4.85 -19.54 -12.37
C THR A 22 -5.64 -20.66 -11.68
N SER A 23 -4.94 -21.53 -10.96
CA SER A 23 -5.56 -22.59 -10.14
C SER A 23 -6.42 -22.03 -8.97
N ALA A 24 -6.26 -20.75 -8.63
CA ALA A 24 -7.04 -20.07 -7.60
C ALA A 24 -8.31 -19.38 -8.15
N LEU A 25 -8.53 -19.38 -9.47
CA LEU A 25 -9.74 -18.84 -10.09
C LEU A 25 -10.93 -19.79 -9.90
N VAL A 26 -11.36 -19.92 -8.65
CA VAL A 26 -12.45 -20.80 -8.23
C VAL A 26 -13.54 -19.96 -7.59
N ASP A 27 -14.78 -20.08 -8.11
CA ASP A 27 -15.95 -19.36 -7.59
C ASP A 27 -16.56 -20.08 -6.38
N ASP A 28 -15.76 -20.28 -5.35
CA ASP A 28 -16.15 -20.90 -4.10
C ASP A 28 -15.35 -20.33 -2.92
N VAL A 29 -16.04 -19.81 -1.93
CA VAL A 29 -15.47 -19.27 -0.69
C VAL A 29 -16.13 -19.91 0.56
N VAL A 30 -16.81 -21.04 0.40
CA VAL A 30 -17.45 -21.74 1.52
C VAL A 30 -16.42 -22.10 2.58
N GLY A 31 -16.68 -21.68 3.82
CA GLY A 31 -15.81 -21.90 4.97
C GLY A 31 -14.56 -21.01 5.04
N MET A 32 -14.29 -20.17 4.03
CA MET A 32 -13.18 -19.20 4.08
C MET A 32 -13.42 -18.18 5.19
N ARG A 33 -12.46 -17.98 6.05
CA ARG A 33 -12.55 -17.03 7.17
C ARG A 33 -12.01 -15.67 6.75
N ILE A 34 -12.89 -14.67 6.75
CA ILE A 34 -12.58 -13.29 6.37
C ILE A 34 -12.68 -12.40 7.59
N GLY A 35 -11.55 -11.77 7.94
CA GLY A 35 -11.48 -10.81 9.05
C GLY A 35 -11.69 -9.38 8.57
N ILE A 36 -12.51 -8.61 9.29
CA ILE A 36 -12.72 -7.18 9.05
C ILE A 36 -12.15 -6.41 10.24
N PRO A 37 -11.04 -5.64 10.07
CA PRO A 37 -10.50 -4.81 11.14
C PRO A 37 -11.45 -3.67 11.50
N ARG A 38 -11.95 -3.59 12.74
CA ARG A 38 -12.81 -2.47 13.20
C ARG A 38 -12.11 -1.13 13.08
N ASP A 39 -10.80 -1.12 13.31
CA ASP A 39 -9.97 0.09 13.25
C ASP A 39 -9.96 0.76 11.87
N TYR A 40 -10.31 0.02 10.81
CA TYR A 40 -10.41 0.56 9.46
C TYR A 40 -11.72 1.32 9.20
N PHE A 41 -12.70 1.21 10.09
CA PHE A 41 -14.05 1.77 9.92
C PHE A 41 -14.38 2.90 10.91
N GLY A 42 -13.34 3.55 11.45
CA GLY A 42 -13.42 4.67 12.38
C GLY A 42 -13.69 6.03 11.72
N GLU A 43 -13.35 7.10 12.45
CA GLU A 43 -13.46 8.48 11.96
C GLU A 43 -12.56 8.71 10.74
N GLY A 44 -13.05 9.53 9.79
CA GLY A 44 -12.33 9.89 8.56
C GLY A 44 -12.61 9.01 7.35
N LEU A 45 -13.28 7.86 7.51
CA LEU A 45 -13.77 7.05 6.40
C LEU A 45 -15.08 7.62 5.86
N ASP A 46 -15.15 7.87 4.56
CA ASP A 46 -16.40 8.30 3.88
C ASP A 46 -17.50 7.25 4.09
N PRO A 47 -18.72 7.66 4.51
CA PRO A 47 -19.83 6.73 4.73
C PRO A 47 -20.19 5.87 3.51
N GLN A 48 -20.07 6.40 2.29
CA GLN A 48 -20.34 5.65 1.06
C GLN A 48 -19.27 4.57 0.80
N VAL A 49 -18.00 4.89 1.12
CA VAL A 49 -16.91 3.90 1.08
C VAL A 49 -17.14 2.80 2.10
N LYS A 50 -17.51 3.17 3.33
CA LYS A 50 -17.85 2.21 4.39
C LYS A 50 -18.95 1.26 3.96
N GLU A 51 -20.06 1.80 3.46
CA GLU A 51 -21.22 1.02 3.02
C GLU A 51 -20.86 0.06 1.88
N ALA A 52 -20.15 0.54 0.86
CA ALA A 52 -19.74 -0.28 -0.28
C ALA A 52 -18.81 -1.44 0.12
N VAL A 53 -17.85 -1.18 1.01
CA VAL A 53 -16.90 -2.21 1.48
C VAL A 53 -17.62 -3.26 2.36
N LEU A 54 -18.49 -2.83 3.27
CA LEU A 54 -19.27 -3.77 4.09
C LEU A 54 -20.27 -4.57 3.24
N SER A 55 -20.86 -3.97 2.20
CA SER A 55 -21.67 -4.70 1.24
C SER A 55 -20.88 -5.78 0.50
N ALA A 56 -19.63 -5.52 0.12
CA ALA A 56 -18.78 -6.54 -0.49
C ALA A 56 -18.50 -7.72 0.48
N ALA A 57 -18.34 -7.45 1.76
CA ALA A 57 -18.20 -8.49 2.78
C ALA A 57 -19.47 -9.34 2.93
N GLU A 58 -20.65 -8.71 2.93
CA GLU A 58 -21.93 -9.45 2.98
C GLU A 58 -22.17 -10.31 1.72
N VAL A 59 -21.70 -9.87 0.55
CA VAL A 59 -21.72 -10.69 -0.67
C VAL A 59 -20.89 -11.97 -0.48
N LEU A 60 -19.66 -11.87 0.01
CA LEU A 60 -18.82 -13.05 0.29
C LEU A 60 -19.43 -13.96 1.34
N LYS A 61 -20.03 -13.38 2.39
CA LYS A 61 -20.76 -14.12 3.42
C LYS A 61 -21.96 -14.87 2.84
N SER A 62 -22.71 -14.27 1.92
CA SER A 62 -23.83 -14.93 1.24
C SER A 62 -23.38 -16.12 0.37
N LYS A 63 -22.12 -16.12 -0.09
CA LYS A 63 -21.46 -17.24 -0.79
C LYS A 63 -20.87 -18.30 0.14
N GLY A 64 -21.09 -18.18 1.46
CA GLY A 64 -20.68 -19.17 2.46
C GLY A 64 -19.36 -18.89 3.16
N ALA A 65 -18.75 -17.72 2.96
CA ALA A 65 -17.59 -17.30 3.77
C ALA A 65 -18.03 -16.97 5.21
N ILE A 66 -17.11 -17.19 6.16
CA ILE A 66 -17.29 -16.84 7.57
C ILE A 66 -16.66 -15.44 7.75
N VAL A 67 -17.49 -14.42 7.93
CA VAL A 67 -17.03 -13.03 8.08
C VAL A 67 -17.13 -12.61 9.54
N GLU A 68 -16.02 -12.17 10.13
CA GLU A 68 -15.93 -11.76 11.52
C GLU A 68 -15.19 -10.42 11.65
N GLU A 69 -15.64 -9.58 12.55
CA GLU A 69 -14.92 -8.35 12.93
C GLU A 69 -13.88 -8.66 14.03
N PHE A 70 -12.73 -7.98 13.95
CA PHE A 70 -11.67 -8.08 14.94
C PHE A 70 -10.96 -6.73 15.13
N ASP A 71 -10.14 -6.63 16.19
CA ASP A 71 -9.34 -5.44 16.46
C ASP A 71 -7.91 -5.64 15.93
N LEU A 72 -7.46 -4.76 15.03
CA LEU A 72 -6.11 -4.76 14.47
C LEU A 72 -5.30 -3.63 15.10
N SER A 73 -4.62 -3.91 16.18
CA SER A 73 -3.89 -2.91 16.95
C SER A 73 -2.75 -2.26 16.18
N LEU A 74 -2.40 -1.03 16.55
CA LEU A 74 -1.24 -0.26 16.10
C LEU A 74 -1.30 0.27 14.67
N VAL A 75 -2.41 0.13 13.95
CA VAL A 75 -2.53 0.68 12.58
C VAL A 75 -2.46 2.20 12.54
N GLU A 76 -2.85 2.88 13.62
CA GLU A 76 -2.73 4.33 13.76
C GLU A 76 -1.27 4.83 13.73
N TYR A 77 -0.32 3.97 14.07
CA TYR A 77 1.11 4.27 14.00
C TYR A 77 1.75 3.94 12.65
N ALA A 78 1.01 3.36 11.71
CA ALA A 78 1.57 2.91 10.43
C ALA A 78 2.12 4.07 9.59
N ILE A 79 1.36 5.16 9.46
CA ILE A 79 1.76 6.33 8.66
C ILE A 79 3.06 6.96 9.17
N PRO A 80 3.19 7.38 10.45
CA PRO A 80 4.44 7.95 10.95
C PRO A 80 5.61 6.95 10.89
N THR A 81 5.36 5.67 11.11
CA THR A 81 6.37 4.61 11.00
C THR A 81 6.90 4.49 9.58
N TYR A 82 6.00 4.43 8.59
CA TYR A 82 6.36 4.35 7.18
C TYR A 82 7.19 5.55 6.74
N TYR A 83 6.74 6.78 7.00
CA TYR A 83 7.46 7.97 6.55
C TYR A 83 8.83 8.12 7.21
N THR A 84 8.96 7.69 8.46
CA THR A 84 10.27 7.67 9.14
C THR A 84 11.23 6.70 8.46
N ILE A 85 10.82 5.46 8.23
CA ILE A 85 11.67 4.42 7.61
C ILE A 85 11.94 4.75 6.14
N ALA A 86 10.90 5.09 5.38
CA ALA A 86 11.03 5.39 3.95
C ALA A 86 11.93 6.62 3.69
N ALA A 87 11.83 7.66 4.52
CA ALA A 87 12.72 8.82 4.41
C ALA A 87 14.17 8.46 4.74
N ALA A 88 14.39 7.66 5.78
CA ALA A 88 15.73 7.19 6.15
C ALA A 88 16.37 6.37 5.03
N GLU A 89 15.64 5.41 4.45
CA GLU A 89 16.11 4.61 3.33
C GLU A 89 16.30 5.44 2.06
N ALA A 90 15.40 6.36 1.75
CA ALA A 90 15.54 7.27 0.61
C ALA A 90 16.78 8.13 0.73
N SER A 91 17.05 8.69 1.90
CA SER A 91 18.28 9.49 2.15
C SER A 91 19.54 8.68 1.89
N SER A 92 19.62 7.45 2.42
CA SER A 92 20.76 6.56 2.24
C SER A 92 20.91 6.07 0.80
N ASN A 93 19.81 5.63 0.18
CA ASN A 93 19.85 5.07 -1.18
C ASN A 93 20.11 6.12 -2.26
N LEU A 94 19.61 7.35 -2.09
CA LEU A 94 19.76 8.42 -3.08
C LEU A 94 21.06 9.20 -2.93
N GLU A 95 21.89 8.96 -1.91
CA GLU A 95 23.20 9.59 -1.77
C GLU A 95 24.13 9.29 -2.95
N ARG A 96 24.01 8.10 -3.53
CA ARG A 96 24.81 7.62 -4.67
C ARG A 96 24.57 8.36 -5.99
N PHE A 97 23.47 9.10 -6.11
CA PHE A 97 23.15 9.88 -7.32
C PHE A 97 23.82 11.25 -7.24
N ASP A 98 25.10 11.26 -7.52
CA ASP A 98 25.99 12.41 -7.42
C ASP A 98 26.35 13.05 -8.78
N GLY A 99 25.91 12.43 -9.88
CA GLY A 99 26.22 12.84 -11.25
C GLY A 99 27.60 12.42 -11.75
N VAL A 100 28.34 11.58 -11.00
CA VAL A 100 29.64 11.06 -11.41
C VAL A 100 29.51 9.70 -12.07
N LYS A 101 28.96 8.70 -11.35
CA LYS A 101 28.82 7.34 -11.87
C LYS A 101 27.53 7.12 -12.63
N TYR A 102 26.44 7.70 -12.16
CA TYR A 102 25.11 7.53 -12.78
C TYR A 102 24.17 8.66 -12.38
N GLY A 103 23.03 8.69 -13.07
CA GLY A 103 22.01 9.68 -12.88
C GLY A 103 22.27 10.98 -13.64
N PHE A 104 21.44 11.96 -13.35
CA PHE A 104 21.53 13.29 -13.93
C PHE A 104 22.81 14.00 -13.45
N ARG A 105 23.47 14.73 -14.38
CA ARG A 105 24.56 15.67 -14.07
C ARG A 105 24.19 17.06 -14.58
N ALA A 106 24.32 18.07 -13.74
CA ALA A 106 24.15 19.47 -14.17
C ALA A 106 25.13 19.80 -15.29
N LYS A 107 24.69 20.61 -16.26
CA LYS A 107 25.50 20.97 -17.41
C LYS A 107 26.47 22.11 -17.11
N ASP A 108 26.02 23.09 -16.33
CA ASP A 108 26.78 24.31 -16.01
C ASP A 108 27.22 24.30 -14.54
N TYR A 109 28.51 24.11 -14.30
CA TYR A 109 29.09 24.15 -12.97
C TYR A 109 30.55 24.66 -13.00
N ASP A 110 30.96 25.25 -11.89
CA ASP A 110 32.33 25.68 -11.65
C ASP A 110 32.95 24.84 -10.52
N GLY A 111 33.81 23.90 -10.91
CA GLY A 111 34.47 22.98 -10.01
C GLY A 111 33.56 21.87 -9.42
N LEU A 112 34.19 20.93 -8.73
CA LEU A 112 33.55 19.69 -8.25
C LEU A 112 32.40 19.95 -7.26
N HIS A 113 32.59 20.87 -6.31
CA HIS A 113 31.59 21.18 -5.30
C HIS A 113 30.33 21.79 -5.92
N SER A 114 30.48 22.68 -6.88
CA SER A 114 29.40 23.29 -7.64
C SER A 114 28.64 22.22 -8.45
N MET A 115 29.37 21.27 -9.06
CA MET A 115 28.80 20.15 -9.79
C MET A 115 27.85 19.32 -8.90
N TYR A 116 28.32 18.86 -7.74
CA TYR A 116 27.49 18.10 -6.81
C TYR A 116 26.25 18.88 -6.36
N LYS A 117 26.45 20.13 -5.94
CA LYS A 117 25.36 20.97 -5.46
C LYS A 117 24.27 21.18 -6.51
N LYS A 118 24.66 21.55 -7.73
CA LYS A 118 23.72 21.77 -8.84
C LYS A 118 23.06 20.48 -9.30
N THR A 119 23.81 19.39 -9.47
CA THR A 119 23.30 18.07 -9.84
C THR A 119 22.17 17.61 -8.91
N ARG A 120 22.40 17.68 -7.61
CA ARG A 120 21.39 17.26 -6.64
C ARG A 120 20.22 18.25 -6.52
N SER A 121 20.50 19.55 -6.71
CA SER A 121 19.46 20.58 -6.68
C SER A 121 18.53 20.53 -7.88
N GLU A 122 19.05 20.25 -9.06
CA GLU A 122 18.30 20.21 -10.33
C GLU A 122 17.71 18.81 -10.59
N GLY A 123 18.44 17.75 -10.22
CA GLY A 123 18.09 16.36 -10.49
C GLY A 123 16.99 15.79 -9.59
N PHE A 124 16.77 16.36 -8.42
CA PHE A 124 15.72 15.91 -7.50
C PHE A 124 14.57 16.92 -7.39
N GLY A 125 13.34 16.42 -7.51
CA GLY A 125 12.14 17.21 -7.26
C GLY A 125 11.97 17.62 -5.79
N PRO A 126 11.04 18.54 -5.47
CA PRO A 126 10.87 19.07 -4.11
C PRO A 126 10.55 18.00 -3.07
N GLU A 127 9.68 17.03 -3.39
CA GLU A 127 9.30 15.95 -2.47
C GLU A 127 10.47 15.02 -2.17
N VAL A 128 11.26 14.64 -3.18
CA VAL A 128 12.46 13.81 -2.98
C VAL A 128 13.48 14.52 -2.08
N LYS A 129 13.69 15.82 -2.30
CA LYS A 129 14.56 16.63 -1.44
C LYS A 129 14.08 16.67 0.01
N ARG A 130 12.76 16.80 0.22
CA ARG A 130 12.14 16.77 1.56
C ARG A 130 12.42 15.44 2.26
N ARG A 131 12.23 14.31 1.56
CA ARG A 131 12.50 12.96 2.10
C ARG A 131 13.98 12.75 2.42
N ILE A 132 14.89 13.22 1.56
CA ILE A 132 16.33 13.16 1.83
C ILE A 132 16.68 13.96 3.09
N MET A 133 16.17 15.18 3.24
CA MET A 133 16.42 16.02 4.40
C MET A 133 15.87 15.40 5.70
N LEU A 134 14.63 14.91 5.65
CA LEU A 134 14.00 14.22 6.78
C LEU A 134 14.78 12.95 7.15
N GLY A 135 15.17 12.16 6.17
CA GLY A 135 15.93 10.93 6.40
C GLY A 135 17.32 11.21 7.00
N SER A 136 18.01 12.24 6.52
CA SER A 136 19.29 12.66 7.09
C SER A 136 19.15 13.08 8.57
N PHE A 137 18.06 13.76 8.91
CA PHE A 137 17.74 14.10 10.29
C PHE A 137 17.49 12.86 11.14
N VAL A 138 16.62 11.95 10.68
CA VAL A 138 16.24 10.71 11.37
C VAL A 138 17.45 9.80 11.61
N LEU A 139 18.41 9.76 10.69
CA LEU A 139 19.62 8.95 10.78
C LEU A 139 20.76 9.63 11.54
N SER A 140 20.62 10.89 11.94
CA SER A 140 21.69 11.60 12.68
C SER A 140 21.86 11.05 14.11
N SER A 141 23.07 11.18 14.64
CA SER A 141 23.51 10.51 15.86
C SER A 141 22.64 10.77 17.10
N GLY A 142 22.00 11.92 17.21
CA GLY A 142 21.09 12.24 18.33
C GLY A 142 19.67 11.71 18.19
N TYR A 143 19.27 11.24 16.99
CA TYR A 143 17.87 10.91 16.67
C TYR A 143 17.68 9.49 16.16
N TYR A 144 18.75 8.79 15.83
CA TYR A 144 18.71 7.43 15.29
C TYR A 144 17.90 6.46 16.18
N ASP A 145 18.21 6.41 17.47
CA ASP A 145 17.53 5.51 18.41
C ASP A 145 16.08 5.95 18.68
N ALA A 146 15.87 7.27 18.80
CA ALA A 146 14.58 7.85 19.16
C ALA A 146 13.56 7.74 18.02
N TYR A 147 13.99 7.79 16.77
CA TYR A 147 13.11 7.77 15.60
C TYR A 147 13.26 6.51 14.75
N TYR A 148 14.45 6.25 14.21
CA TYR A 148 14.61 5.13 13.25
C TYR A 148 14.47 3.77 13.91
N LEU A 149 15.17 3.49 14.99
CA LEU A 149 15.04 2.21 15.70
C LEU A 149 13.65 2.05 16.32
N LYS A 150 13.06 3.12 16.82
CA LYS A 150 11.67 3.08 17.32
C LYS A 150 10.70 2.72 16.21
N ALA A 151 10.83 3.32 15.02
CA ALA A 151 9.99 2.99 13.86
C ALA A 151 10.16 1.54 13.42
N LEU A 152 11.38 0.99 13.41
CA LEU A 152 11.61 -0.43 13.12
C LEU A 152 10.94 -1.37 14.14
N ARG A 153 10.94 -1.01 15.43
CA ARG A 153 10.23 -1.77 16.47
C ARG A 153 8.72 -1.73 16.25
N VAL A 154 8.15 -0.56 15.95
CA VAL A 154 6.71 -0.42 15.65
C VAL A 154 6.34 -1.21 14.39
N LYS A 155 7.16 -1.17 13.33
CA LYS A 155 7.00 -2.01 12.15
C LYS A 155 6.90 -3.50 12.50
N ALA A 156 7.81 -3.99 13.38
CA ALA A 156 7.79 -5.38 13.82
C ALA A 156 6.51 -5.72 14.62
N MET A 157 6.03 -4.79 15.44
CA MET A 157 4.78 -4.95 16.19
C MET A 157 3.55 -4.97 15.27
N ILE A 158 3.50 -4.11 14.26
CA ILE A 158 2.43 -4.12 13.24
C ILE A 158 2.43 -5.45 12.51
N LYS A 159 3.61 -5.91 12.05
CA LYS A 159 3.72 -7.23 11.42
C LYS A 159 3.17 -8.33 12.31
N LYS A 160 3.56 -8.35 13.58
CA LYS A 160 3.07 -9.35 14.56
C LYS A 160 1.55 -9.33 14.72
N ALA A 161 0.92 -8.15 14.73
CA ALA A 161 -0.53 -8.04 14.79
C ALA A 161 -1.22 -8.69 13.59
N PHE A 162 -0.65 -8.52 12.38
CA PHE A 162 -1.14 -9.23 11.19
C PHE A 162 -0.89 -10.75 11.27
N ASP A 163 0.28 -11.20 11.74
CA ASP A 163 0.58 -12.63 11.90
C ASP A 163 -0.42 -13.29 12.87
N GLU A 164 -0.80 -12.60 13.94
CA GLU A 164 -1.83 -13.07 14.90
C GLU A 164 -3.23 -13.10 14.26
N ALA A 165 -3.55 -12.15 13.39
CA ALA A 165 -4.80 -12.15 12.65
C ALA A 165 -4.85 -13.30 11.63
N PHE A 166 -3.77 -13.54 10.87
CA PHE A 166 -3.70 -14.65 9.90
C PHE A 166 -3.64 -16.03 10.54
N ALA A 167 -3.36 -16.15 11.85
CA ALA A 167 -3.58 -17.40 12.57
C ALA A 167 -5.08 -17.79 12.69
N LYS A 168 -6.00 -16.85 12.42
CA LYS A 168 -7.46 -17.04 12.52
C LYS A 168 -8.19 -16.86 11.19
N TYR A 169 -7.71 -15.99 10.33
CA TYR A 169 -8.37 -15.57 9.08
C TYR A 169 -7.51 -15.94 7.87
N ASP A 170 -8.16 -16.35 6.79
CA ASP A 170 -7.51 -16.62 5.51
C ASP A 170 -7.29 -15.32 4.71
N VAL A 171 -8.21 -14.35 4.87
CA VAL A 171 -8.18 -13.06 4.17
C VAL A 171 -8.61 -11.96 5.15
N ILE A 172 -7.94 -10.81 5.07
CA ILE A 172 -8.37 -9.57 5.73
C ILE A 172 -8.97 -8.65 4.68
N LEU A 173 -10.18 -8.15 4.92
CA LEU A 173 -10.93 -7.29 3.99
C LEU A 173 -11.09 -5.89 4.59
N GLY A 174 -10.86 -4.87 3.76
CA GLY A 174 -11.03 -3.48 4.18
C GLY A 174 -11.10 -2.49 3.01
N PRO A 175 -11.26 -1.19 3.29
CA PRO A 175 -11.22 -0.15 2.26
C PRO A 175 -9.81 0.01 1.67
N VAL A 176 -9.71 0.47 0.43
CA VAL A 176 -8.42 0.82 -0.22
C VAL A 176 -7.98 2.24 0.18
N ALA A 177 -8.93 3.16 0.19
CA ALA A 177 -8.72 4.57 0.51
C ALA A 177 -9.90 5.12 1.33
N PRO A 178 -9.70 6.16 2.13
CA PRO A 178 -10.77 6.72 2.96
C PRO A 178 -11.88 7.43 2.16
N THR A 179 -11.58 7.87 0.95
CA THR A 179 -12.50 8.58 0.05
C THR A 179 -12.35 8.07 -1.36
N THR A 180 -13.27 8.45 -2.26
CA THR A 180 -13.09 8.33 -3.70
C THR A 180 -12.00 9.31 -4.20
N ALA A 181 -11.67 9.27 -5.49
CA ALA A 181 -10.61 10.09 -6.05
C ALA A 181 -10.86 11.59 -5.81
N LEU A 182 -9.81 12.29 -5.41
CA LEU A 182 -9.82 13.73 -5.21
C LEU A 182 -9.88 14.48 -6.56
N LYS A 183 -10.39 15.71 -6.56
CA LYS A 183 -10.33 16.57 -7.74
C LYS A 183 -8.88 16.94 -8.08
N MET A 184 -8.60 17.13 -9.37
CA MET A 184 -7.27 17.52 -9.81
C MET A 184 -6.81 18.81 -9.12
N GLY A 185 -5.61 18.80 -8.52
CA GLY A 185 -5.03 19.91 -7.78
C GLY A 185 -5.41 20.00 -6.30
N GLU A 186 -6.44 19.32 -5.83
CA GLU A 186 -6.89 19.39 -4.44
C GLU A 186 -5.87 18.78 -3.46
N SER A 187 -5.21 17.69 -3.85
CA SER A 187 -4.19 17.02 -3.02
C SER A 187 -2.90 17.84 -2.83
N LEU A 188 -2.64 18.83 -3.68
CA LEU A 188 -1.44 19.66 -3.61
C LEU A 188 -1.50 20.74 -2.52
N SER A 189 -2.71 21.07 -2.04
CA SER A 189 -2.94 22.13 -1.06
C SER A 189 -2.82 21.64 0.40
N ASP A 190 -2.96 20.34 0.66
CA ASP A 190 -2.90 19.76 2.01
C ASP A 190 -2.10 18.43 2.01
N PRO A 191 -0.81 18.47 2.38
CA PRO A 191 0.01 17.26 2.46
C PRO A 191 -0.50 16.22 3.46
N ILE A 192 -1.20 16.64 4.53
CA ILE A 192 -1.73 15.71 5.55
C ILE A 192 -2.87 14.89 4.96
N LYS A 193 -3.78 15.51 4.22
CA LYS A 193 -4.84 14.79 3.49
C LYS A 193 -4.27 13.76 2.51
N MET A 194 -3.20 14.12 1.79
CA MET A 194 -2.53 13.21 0.88
C MET A 194 -1.95 12.00 1.62
N TYR A 195 -1.31 12.22 2.78
CA TYR A 195 -0.72 11.13 3.57
C TYR A 195 -1.78 10.23 4.20
N LEU A 196 -2.92 10.78 4.62
CA LEU A 196 -4.03 9.97 5.14
C LEU A 196 -4.71 9.12 4.06
N GLY A 197 -4.54 9.44 2.78
CA GLY A 197 -5.00 8.60 1.67
C GLY A 197 -4.43 7.18 1.70
N ASP A 198 -3.26 7.00 2.27
CA ASP A 198 -2.54 5.72 2.31
C ASP A 198 -2.75 4.91 3.62
N VAL A 199 -3.66 5.36 4.50
CA VAL A 199 -3.82 4.80 5.85
C VAL A 199 -4.13 3.30 5.87
N TYR A 200 -4.79 2.77 4.85
CA TYR A 200 -5.16 1.36 4.74
C TYR A 200 -4.15 0.51 3.96
N THR A 201 -3.31 1.12 3.13
CA THR A 201 -2.35 0.40 2.29
C THR A 201 -0.94 0.34 2.90
N VAL A 202 -0.55 1.37 3.63
CA VAL A 202 0.74 1.44 4.32
C VAL A 202 0.95 0.30 5.34
N PRO A 203 -0.02 -0.09 6.20
CA PRO A 203 0.14 -1.20 7.12
C PRO A 203 0.50 -2.52 6.42
N VAL A 204 -0.13 -2.79 5.28
CA VAL A 204 0.12 -3.98 4.44
C VAL A 204 1.56 -4.01 3.93
N ASN A 205 2.06 -2.85 3.47
CA ASN A 205 3.44 -2.70 3.03
C ASN A 205 4.45 -2.87 4.18
N LEU A 206 4.17 -2.31 5.35
CA LEU A 206 5.02 -2.46 6.55
C LEU A 206 5.11 -3.91 7.01
N ALA A 207 3.99 -4.64 6.94
CA ALA A 207 3.92 -6.05 7.30
C ALA A 207 4.49 -6.99 6.21
N GLY A 208 4.67 -6.50 4.97
CA GLY A 208 5.22 -7.29 3.86
C GLY A 208 4.24 -8.32 3.30
N LEU A 209 2.97 -7.97 3.22
CA LEU A 209 1.87 -8.85 2.84
C LEU A 209 1.41 -8.64 1.41
N PRO A 210 0.89 -9.67 0.72
CA PRO A 210 0.23 -9.54 -0.56
C PRO A 210 -1.16 -8.92 -0.40
N GLY A 211 -1.59 -8.17 -1.40
CA GLY A 211 -2.91 -7.57 -1.44
C GLY A 211 -3.44 -7.42 -2.86
N ILE A 212 -4.76 -7.49 -3.00
CA ILE A 212 -5.47 -7.22 -4.24
C ILE A 212 -6.56 -6.17 -3.99
N SER A 213 -6.76 -5.28 -4.95
CA SER A 213 -7.81 -4.27 -4.90
C SER A 213 -8.80 -4.48 -6.04
N LEU A 214 -10.07 -4.36 -5.72
CA LEU A 214 -11.18 -4.56 -6.66
C LEU A 214 -12.18 -3.41 -6.51
N PRO A 215 -12.84 -2.96 -7.59
CA PRO A 215 -13.97 -2.07 -7.45
C PRO A 215 -15.11 -2.77 -6.68
N CYS A 216 -15.72 -2.13 -5.70
CA CYS A 216 -16.85 -2.69 -4.94
C CYS A 216 -18.12 -1.84 -5.03
N GLY A 217 -18.06 -0.66 -5.61
CA GLY A 217 -19.21 0.23 -5.80
C GLY A 217 -18.81 1.54 -6.45
N THR A 218 -19.70 2.49 -6.42
CA THR A 218 -19.49 3.89 -6.81
C THR A 218 -20.10 4.81 -5.77
N ASP A 219 -19.55 6.01 -5.63
CA ASP A 219 -20.19 7.05 -4.84
C ASP A 219 -21.37 7.70 -5.62
N LYS A 220 -22.03 8.69 -4.99
CA LYS A 220 -23.15 9.43 -5.57
C LYS A 220 -22.82 10.16 -6.88
N ASP A 221 -21.51 10.46 -7.10
CA ASP A 221 -21.02 11.15 -8.28
C ASP A 221 -20.53 10.16 -9.36
N GLY A 222 -20.68 8.84 -9.12
CA GLY A 222 -20.27 7.77 -10.03
C GLY A 222 -18.79 7.43 -9.96
N MET A 223 -18.05 7.95 -8.96
CA MET A 223 -16.64 7.66 -8.78
C MET A 223 -16.45 6.27 -8.16
N PRO A 224 -15.51 5.46 -8.66
CA PRO A 224 -15.32 4.10 -8.19
C PRO A 224 -14.82 4.05 -6.74
N ILE A 225 -15.36 3.09 -5.98
CA ILE A 225 -14.93 2.72 -4.63
C ILE A 225 -14.24 1.37 -4.71
N GLY A 226 -13.08 1.25 -4.05
CA GLY A 226 -12.29 0.03 -4.00
C GLY A 226 -12.38 -0.69 -2.66
N VAL A 227 -12.44 -2.02 -2.71
CA VAL A 227 -12.19 -2.92 -1.58
C VAL A 227 -10.83 -3.56 -1.75
N GLN A 228 -10.06 -3.70 -0.68
CA GLN A 228 -8.84 -4.51 -0.69
C GLN A 228 -9.03 -5.80 0.09
N MET A 229 -8.36 -6.84 -0.40
CA MET A 229 -8.22 -8.13 0.26
C MET A 229 -6.73 -8.40 0.45
N VAL A 230 -6.35 -8.68 1.68
CA VAL A 230 -4.96 -8.90 2.11
C VAL A 230 -4.83 -10.35 2.56
N GLY A 231 -3.79 -11.03 2.12
CA GLY A 231 -3.46 -12.41 2.50
C GLY A 231 -2.21 -12.49 3.36
N ASP A 232 -1.96 -13.66 3.92
CA ASP A 232 -0.71 -13.95 4.59
C ASP A 232 0.47 -13.92 3.60
N ALA A 233 1.68 -13.85 4.11
CA ALA A 233 2.89 -13.79 3.30
C ALA A 233 2.96 -14.98 2.33
N PHE A 234 3.02 -14.70 1.03
CA PHE A 234 3.03 -15.67 -0.07
C PHE A 234 1.75 -16.49 -0.25
N ASP A 235 0.63 -16.05 0.32
CA ASP A 235 -0.68 -16.67 0.09
C ASP A 235 -1.55 -15.83 -0.86
N GLU A 236 -1.00 -15.51 -2.02
CA GLU A 236 -1.71 -14.82 -3.09
C GLU A 236 -2.92 -15.61 -3.60
N LYS A 237 -2.90 -16.94 -3.48
CA LYS A 237 -4.00 -17.79 -3.95
C LYS A 237 -5.28 -17.57 -3.16
N SER A 238 -5.20 -17.41 -1.85
CA SER A 238 -6.38 -17.14 -1.02
C SER A 238 -7.04 -15.81 -1.39
N ILE A 239 -6.26 -14.75 -1.59
CA ILE A 239 -6.83 -13.45 -1.99
C ILE A 239 -7.36 -13.46 -3.43
N ILE A 240 -6.72 -14.17 -4.36
CA ILE A 240 -7.20 -14.32 -5.73
C ILE A 240 -8.54 -15.10 -5.74
N ARG A 241 -8.66 -16.17 -4.95
CA ARG A 241 -9.89 -16.94 -4.82
C ARG A 241 -11.03 -16.09 -4.28
N ALA A 242 -10.81 -15.35 -3.19
CA ALA A 242 -11.81 -14.44 -2.63
C ALA A 242 -12.21 -13.34 -3.61
N ALA A 243 -11.22 -12.72 -4.26
CA ALA A 243 -11.43 -11.69 -5.27
C ALA A 243 -12.21 -12.20 -6.48
N TYR A 244 -11.85 -13.36 -7.01
CA TYR A 244 -12.54 -13.98 -8.14
C TYR A 244 -13.99 -14.30 -7.78
N ALA A 245 -14.24 -14.93 -6.63
CA ALA A 245 -15.59 -15.25 -6.19
C ALA A 245 -16.46 -14.00 -6.00
N PHE A 246 -15.88 -12.89 -5.51
CA PHE A 246 -16.58 -11.61 -5.44
C PHE A 246 -16.86 -11.04 -6.84
N GLU A 247 -15.89 -11.09 -7.74
CA GLU A 247 -16.00 -10.54 -9.10
C GLU A 247 -17.09 -11.24 -9.91
N GLN A 248 -17.31 -12.57 -9.73
CA GLN A 248 -18.36 -13.33 -10.41
C GLN A 248 -19.79 -12.89 -10.02
N THR A 249 -19.96 -12.14 -8.93
CA THR A 249 -21.30 -11.66 -8.49
C THR A 249 -21.75 -10.37 -9.17
N ARG A 250 -20.93 -9.79 -10.04
CA ARG A 250 -21.19 -8.45 -10.59
C ARG A 250 -20.73 -8.33 -12.03
N GLU A 251 -21.44 -7.53 -12.81
CA GLU A 251 -20.99 -7.09 -14.12
C GLU A 251 -20.02 -5.92 -13.96
N TYR A 252 -18.79 -6.07 -14.45
CA TYR A 252 -17.85 -4.97 -14.52
C TYR A 252 -18.21 -4.08 -15.72
N LYS A 253 -18.71 -2.88 -15.42
CA LYS A 253 -18.95 -1.85 -16.45
C LYS A 253 -17.76 -0.90 -16.46
N ARG A 254 -17.01 -0.85 -17.56
CA ARG A 254 -16.01 0.20 -17.76
C ARG A 254 -16.70 1.56 -17.75
N PRO A 255 -16.13 2.59 -17.10
CA PRO A 255 -16.64 3.94 -17.21
C PRO A 255 -16.76 4.34 -18.69
N ALA A 256 -17.88 4.94 -19.09
CA ALA A 256 -18.16 5.28 -20.49
C ALA A 256 -17.05 6.09 -21.15
N GLN A 257 -16.42 7.01 -20.40
CA GLN A 257 -15.31 7.84 -20.88
C GLN A 257 -14.03 7.05 -21.24
N VAL A 258 -13.85 5.84 -20.71
CA VAL A 258 -12.70 4.98 -21.04
C VAL A 258 -13.01 4.15 -22.29
N SER A 259 -14.28 3.77 -22.52
CA SER A 259 -14.69 3.02 -23.70
C SER A 259 -14.63 3.86 -24.99
N GLU A 260 -14.84 5.18 -24.90
CA GLU A 260 -14.78 6.10 -26.05
C GLU A 260 -13.35 6.44 -26.51
N ARG A 261 -12.33 6.22 -25.69
CA ARG A 261 -10.93 6.55 -26.01
C ARG A 261 -10.11 5.39 -26.58
N GLY A 262 -10.70 4.25 -26.82
CA GLY A 262 -10.07 3.14 -27.57
C GLY A 262 -8.81 2.56 -26.93
N LEU A 263 -8.75 2.47 -25.60
CA LEU A 263 -7.69 1.75 -24.86
C LEU A 263 -8.04 0.27 -24.71
#